data_e3ca16bde7d29054cf8b1e31914a18a1
#
_entry.id   e3ca16bde7d29054cf8b1e31914a18a1
#
_cell.length_a   1.000
_cell.length_b   1.000
_cell.length_c   1.000
_cell.angle_alpha   90.00
_cell.angle_beta   90.00
_cell.angle_gamma   90.00
#
_symmetry.space_group_name_H-M   'P 1'
#
loop_
_entity.id
_entity.type
_entity.pdbx_description
1 polymer ?
#
loop_
_entity_poly.entity_id
_entity_poly.type
_entity_poly.pdbx_seq_one_letter_code
_entity_poly.pdbx_strand_id
1 'polypeptide(L)'
;MIACAERLEVTAVPGVPLVGRDADVPAIVWRALEAAGVQLRDRDVLVVTSKLLSRAEGRFVELPRVVPSRRALELAEEVGKDPRVVELILRESTEVSRKARGVLVVRHRLGFVVANAGVDASNAVPPDAPPGSGPWALLLPSAPDASASAIRARLESESDVRLGVVVSDSFGRPFRLGTVGTAIGVSGLPPLWDRRGEPDLFGRPLEQTIGALADQVAAAADLVAGQAAEGRPVILVRGLCFDPTDQGASAVLRRLDEDLYA
;
A
#
# COMPACT_ATOMS: atom_id res chain seq x y z
N MET A 1 11.66 -24.44 -11.71
CA MET A 1 12.45 -23.20 -11.45
C MET A 1 11.75 -22.06 -12.18
N ILE A 2 11.22 -21.09 -11.46
CA ILE A 2 10.74 -19.84 -12.06
C ILE A 2 12.00 -19.06 -12.42
N ALA A 3 12.23 -18.80 -13.70
CA ALA A 3 13.39 -18.01 -14.13
C ALA A 3 13.29 -16.59 -13.54
N CYS A 4 14.35 -16.12 -12.88
CA CYS A 4 14.43 -14.73 -12.47
C CYS A 4 14.36 -13.82 -13.69
N ALA A 5 13.66 -12.71 -13.57
CA ALA A 5 13.62 -11.71 -14.62
C ALA A 5 15.02 -11.17 -14.91
N GLU A 6 15.44 -11.20 -16.17
CA GLU A 6 16.70 -10.56 -16.61
C GLU A 6 16.52 -9.04 -16.77
N ARG A 7 15.29 -8.59 -16.98
CA ARG A 7 14.92 -7.18 -17.18
C ARG A 7 13.56 -6.89 -16.58
N LEU A 8 13.47 -5.77 -15.86
CA LEU A 8 12.21 -5.20 -15.40
C LEU A 8 11.98 -3.85 -16.07
N GLU A 9 10.74 -3.60 -16.42
CA GLU A 9 10.25 -2.31 -16.91
C GLU A 9 9.23 -1.78 -15.91
N VAL A 10 9.43 -0.53 -15.45
CA VAL A 10 8.55 0.13 -14.48
C VAL A 10 8.07 1.43 -15.11
N THR A 11 6.78 1.55 -15.35
CA THR A 11 6.19 2.65 -16.12
C THR A 11 4.96 3.20 -15.44
N ALA A 12 4.88 4.54 -15.27
CA ALA A 12 3.67 5.18 -14.78
C ALA A 12 2.56 5.13 -15.84
N VAL A 13 1.35 4.79 -15.43
CA VAL A 13 0.16 4.89 -16.27
C VAL A 13 -0.34 6.32 -16.22
N PRO A 14 -0.28 7.07 -17.34
CA PRO A 14 -0.70 8.47 -17.36
C PRO A 14 -2.23 8.61 -17.37
N GLY A 15 -2.72 9.81 -17.09
CA GLY A 15 -4.14 10.14 -17.25
C GLY A 15 -5.07 9.66 -16.14
N VAL A 16 -4.56 9.11 -15.04
CA VAL A 16 -5.38 8.77 -13.88
C VAL A 16 -5.80 10.08 -13.17
N PRO A 17 -7.10 10.38 -13.08
CA PRO A 17 -7.57 11.63 -12.52
C PRO A 17 -7.46 11.63 -10.98
N LEU A 18 -7.55 12.84 -10.39
CA LEU A 18 -7.78 12.97 -8.97
C LEU A 18 -9.21 12.50 -8.66
N VAL A 19 -9.33 11.43 -7.87
CA VAL A 19 -10.62 10.82 -7.56
C VAL A 19 -11.24 11.36 -6.28
N GLY A 20 -12.56 11.34 -6.21
CA GLY A 20 -13.36 11.60 -5.02
C GLY A 20 -14.02 10.32 -4.51
N ARG A 21 -14.98 10.48 -3.58
CA ARG A 21 -15.78 9.40 -3.02
C ARG A 21 -16.52 8.64 -4.12
N ASP A 22 -16.73 7.35 -3.88
CA ASP A 22 -17.48 6.43 -4.73
C ASP A 22 -16.97 6.29 -6.17
N ALA A 23 -15.70 6.69 -6.41
CA ALA A 23 -15.08 6.52 -7.71
C ALA A 23 -14.83 5.04 -8.02
N ASP A 24 -15.23 4.61 -9.22
CA ASP A 24 -14.96 3.25 -9.73
C ASP A 24 -13.49 3.13 -10.17
N VAL A 25 -12.61 2.81 -9.19
CA VAL A 25 -11.16 2.71 -9.43
C VAL A 25 -10.83 1.64 -10.48
N PRO A 26 -11.41 0.42 -10.47
CA PRO A 26 -11.19 -0.54 -11.54
C PRO A 26 -11.45 0.01 -12.94
N ALA A 27 -12.57 0.70 -13.14
CA ALA A 27 -12.91 1.30 -14.44
C ALA A 27 -12.01 2.49 -14.79
N ILE A 28 -11.57 3.28 -13.80
CA ILE A 28 -10.63 4.39 -14.02
C ILE A 28 -9.27 3.87 -14.46
N VAL A 29 -8.75 2.83 -13.81
CA VAL A 29 -7.46 2.22 -14.16
C VAL A 29 -7.52 1.64 -15.56
N TRP A 30 -8.59 0.91 -15.89
CA TRP A 30 -8.77 0.35 -17.23
C TRP A 30 -8.76 1.45 -18.31
N ARG A 31 -9.58 2.48 -18.14
CA ARG A 31 -9.64 3.61 -19.11
C ARG A 31 -8.32 4.35 -19.24
N ALA A 32 -7.54 4.49 -18.16
CA ALA A 32 -6.23 5.11 -18.23
C ALA A 32 -5.23 4.26 -19.05
N LEU A 33 -5.26 2.93 -18.90
CA LEU A 33 -4.46 2.00 -19.70
C LEU A 33 -4.83 2.06 -21.19
N GLU A 34 -6.13 2.04 -21.51
CA GLU A 34 -6.61 2.18 -22.89
C GLU A 34 -6.17 3.50 -23.52
N ALA A 35 -6.41 4.63 -22.82
CA ALA A 35 -6.05 5.96 -23.30
C ALA A 35 -4.54 6.14 -23.51
N ALA A 36 -3.72 5.43 -22.72
CA ALA A 36 -2.27 5.41 -22.85
C ALA A 36 -1.77 4.43 -23.93
N GLY A 37 -2.64 3.64 -24.56
CA GLY A 37 -2.28 2.61 -25.51
C GLY A 37 -1.47 1.45 -24.91
N VAL A 38 -1.60 1.24 -23.60
CA VAL A 38 -0.89 0.18 -22.88
C VAL A 38 -1.63 -1.14 -23.06
N GLN A 39 -1.00 -2.08 -23.77
CA GLN A 39 -1.46 -3.45 -23.86
C GLN A 39 -0.92 -4.27 -22.70
N LEU A 40 -1.81 -4.80 -21.86
CA LEU A 40 -1.45 -5.70 -20.77
C LEU A 40 -0.95 -7.04 -21.30
N ARG A 41 -0.07 -7.69 -20.55
CA ARG A 41 0.51 -9.01 -20.85
C ARG A 41 0.42 -9.90 -19.62
N ASP A 42 0.47 -11.21 -19.85
CA ASP A 42 0.54 -12.18 -18.77
C ASP A 42 1.69 -11.86 -17.80
N ARG A 43 1.39 -11.93 -16.51
CA ARG A 43 2.30 -11.60 -15.39
C ARG A 43 2.71 -10.13 -15.28
N ASP A 44 2.06 -9.22 -15.98
CA ASP A 44 2.16 -7.80 -15.63
C ASP A 44 1.65 -7.59 -14.19
N VAL A 45 2.26 -6.65 -13.49
CA VAL A 45 1.80 -6.26 -12.15
C VAL A 45 1.43 -4.79 -12.14
N LEU A 46 0.19 -4.47 -11.78
CA LEU A 46 -0.24 -3.09 -11.53
C LEU A 46 0.00 -2.76 -10.05
N VAL A 47 0.77 -1.72 -9.78
CA VAL A 47 0.91 -1.15 -8.43
C VAL A 47 0.05 0.08 -8.34
N VAL A 48 -0.87 0.08 -7.37
CA VAL A 48 -1.82 1.17 -7.13
C VAL A 48 -1.55 1.76 -5.76
N THR A 49 -1.41 3.08 -5.68
CA THR A 49 -1.16 3.74 -4.39
C THR A 49 -2.40 3.64 -3.48
N SER A 50 -2.18 3.41 -2.20
CA SER A 50 -3.21 3.40 -1.16
C SER A 50 -4.10 4.63 -1.21
N LYS A 51 -3.50 5.79 -1.46
CA LYS A 51 -4.18 7.09 -1.49
C LYS A 51 -5.27 7.17 -2.56
N LEU A 52 -5.08 6.54 -3.73
CA LEU A 52 -6.12 6.45 -4.77
C LEU A 52 -7.35 5.71 -4.24
N LEU A 53 -7.15 4.57 -3.60
CA LEU A 53 -8.22 3.76 -3.02
C LEU A 53 -8.87 4.44 -1.81
N SER A 54 -8.07 4.98 -0.90
CA SER A 54 -8.56 5.71 0.28
C SER A 54 -9.49 6.86 -0.11
N ARG A 55 -9.15 7.59 -1.17
CA ARG A 55 -9.99 8.67 -1.70
C ARG A 55 -11.30 8.14 -2.28
N ALA A 56 -11.23 7.08 -3.09
CA ALA A 56 -12.41 6.45 -3.68
C ALA A 56 -13.34 5.84 -2.62
N GLU A 57 -12.78 5.24 -1.57
CA GLU A 57 -13.55 4.72 -0.43
C GLU A 57 -14.08 5.83 0.50
N GLY A 58 -13.77 7.11 0.22
CA GLY A 58 -14.21 8.23 1.05
C GLY A 58 -13.62 8.24 2.45
N ARG A 59 -12.40 7.69 2.63
CA ARG A 59 -11.70 7.60 3.93
C ARG A 59 -11.24 8.96 4.48
N PHE A 60 -11.83 10.04 4.04
CA PHE A 60 -11.57 11.40 4.50
C PHE A 60 -12.21 11.65 5.87
N VAL A 61 -11.47 12.29 6.76
CA VAL A 61 -11.97 12.71 8.08
C VAL A 61 -11.68 14.19 8.29
N GLU A 62 -12.73 14.97 8.56
CA GLU A 62 -12.60 16.38 8.93
C GLU A 62 -12.21 16.48 10.41
N LEU A 63 -10.98 16.93 10.69
CA LEU A 63 -10.42 16.93 12.04
C LEU A 63 -11.25 17.72 13.07
N PRO A 64 -11.86 18.87 12.76
CA PRO A 64 -12.75 19.58 13.70
C PRO A 64 -13.94 18.77 14.23
N ARG A 65 -14.35 17.71 13.50
CA ARG A 65 -15.45 16.83 13.91
C ARG A 65 -14.98 15.64 14.77
N VAL A 66 -13.68 15.49 14.95
CA VAL A 66 -13.12 14.41 15.77
C VAL A 66 -13.12 14.83 17.24
N VAL A 67 -13.81 14.08 18.08
CA VAL A 67 -13.78 14.22 19.53
C VAL A 67 -12.73 13.27 20.09
N PRO A 68 -11.60 13.78 20.64
CA PRO A 68 -10.57 12.93 21.22
C PRO A 68 -11.03 12.24 22.50
N SER A 69 -10.70 10.97 22.62
CA SER A 69 -10.84 10.22 23.88
C SER A 69 -9.82 10.71 24.92
N ARG A 70 -10.03 10.35 26.20
CA ARG A 70 -9.07 10.64 27.28
C ARG A 70 -7.68 10.07 26.94
N ARG A 71 -7.60 8.85 26.42
CA ARG A 71 -6.35 8.22 26.01
C ARG A 71 -5.65 8.99 24.87
N ALA A 72 -6.43 9.52 23.92
CA ALA A 72 -5.88 10.34 22.84
C ALA A 72 -5.30 11.67 23.36
N LEU A 73 -5.95 12.30 24.34
CA LEU A 73 -5.44 13.52 24.97
C LEU A 73 -4.10 13.27 25.70
N GLU A 74 -4.04 12.21 26.53
CA GLU A 74 -2.83 11.83 27.27
C GLU A 74 -1.66 11.52 26.33
N LEU A 75 -1.89 10.72 25.30
CA LEU A 75 -0.85 10.38 24.30
C LEU A 75 -0.44 11.58 23.45
N ALA A 76 -1.38 12.46 23.11
CA ALA A 76 -1.10 13.66 22.32
C ALA A 76 -0.16 14.61 23.06
N GLU A 77 -0.35 14.79 24.36
CA GLU A 77 0.56 15.56 25.22
C GLU A 77 1.95 14.92 25.27
N GLU A 78 2.01 13.59 25.48
CA GLU A 78 3.26 12.84 25.56
C GLU A 78 4.10 12.94 24.28
N VAL A 79 3.46 12.81 23.10
CA VAL A 79 4.17 12.81 21.81
C VAL A 79 4.17 14.17 21.09
N GLY A 80 3.49 15.18 21.61
CA GLY A 80 3.40 16.52 21.01
C GLY A 80 2.66 16.56 19.69
N LYS A 81 1.51 15.83 19.57
CA LYS A 81 0.65 15.80 18.38
C LYS A 81 -0.74 16.38 18.64
N ASP A 82 -1.44 16.72 17.57
CA ASP A 82 -2.87 17.07 17.64
C ASP A 82 -3.67 15.87 18.19
N PRO A 83 -4.42 16.04 19.29
CA PRO A 83 -5.18 14.94 19.90
C PRO A 83 -6.24 14.33 18.98
N ARG A 84 -6.74 15.09 18.01
CA ARG A 84 -7.69 14.60 17.01
C ARG A 84 -7.03 13.61 16.04
N VAL A 85 -5.78 13.90 15.64
CA VAL A 85 -4.99 12.97 14.83
C VAL A 85 -4.64 11.72 15.63
N VAL A 86 -4.26 11.88 16.92
CA VAL A 86 -3.99 10.73 17.80
C VAL A 86 -5.23 9.86 17.98
N GLU A 87 -6.41 10.45 18.09
CA GLU A 87 -7.67 9.70 18.15
C GLU A 87 -7.88 8.85 16.88
N LEU A 88 -7.63 9.40 15.69
CA LEU A 88 -7.71 8.64 14.44
C LEU A 88 -6.70 7.50 14.39
N ILE A 89 -5.46 7.76 14.83
CA ILE A 89 -4.42 6.72 14.93
C ILE A 89 -4.89 5.57 15.83
N LEU A 90 -5.47 5.89 16.99
CA LEU A 90 -5.98 4.86 17.92
C LEU A 90 -7.15 4.07 17.35
N ARG A 91 -8.06 4.70 16.60
CA ARG A 91 -9.20 4.03 15.94
C ARG A 91 -8.77 3.06 14.86
N GLU A 92 -7.66 3.34 14.18
CA GLU A 92 -7.12 2.49 13.11
C GLU A 92 -6.09 1.46 13.65
N SER A 93 -5.87 1.41 14.98
CA SER A 93 -4.82 0.58 15.60
C SER A 93 -5.41 -0.42 16.58
N THR A 94 -4.72 -1.54 16.74
CA THR A 94 -4.96 -2.53 17.80
C THR A 94 -4.04 -2.33 19.00
N GLU A 95 -2.84 -1.76 18.76
CA GLU A 95 -1.79 -1.63 19.75
C GLU A 95 -0.89 -0.43 19.45
N VAL A 96 -0.36 0.22 20.50
CA VAL A 96 0.72 1.21 20.39
C VAL A 96 2.03 0.51 20.76
N SER A 97 2.87 0.28 19.76
CA SER A 97 4.14 -0.44 19.92
C SER A 97 5.26 0.47 20.45
N ARG A 98 5.41 1.68 19.91
CA ARG A 98 6.45 2.64 20.33
C ARG A 98 5.92 4.07 20.28
N LYS A 99 6.51 4.92 21.11
CA LYS A 99 6.19 6.35 21.19
C LYS A 99 7.47 7.18 21.08
N ALA A 100 7.42 8.24 20.27
CA ALA A 100 8.46 9.24 20.18
C ALA A 100 7.82 10.59 19.87
N ARG A 101 8.57 11.68 20.05
CA ARG A 101 8.06 13.02 19.74
C ARG A 101 7.61 13.10 18.28
N GLY A 102 6.36 13.45 18.07
CA GLY A 102 5.73 13.55 16.75
C GLY A 102 5.32 12.22 16.10
N VAL A 103 5.58 11.05 16.74
CA VAL A 103 5.33 9.74 16.13
C VAL A 103 4.74 8.76 17.14
N LEU A 104 3.68 8.06 16.71
CA LEU A 104 3.20 6.83 17.33
C LEU A 104 3.45 5.69 16.34
N VAL A 105 4.24 4.70 16.72
CA VAL A 105 4.36 3.45 15.97
C VAL A 105 3.31 2.50 16.51
N VAL A 106 2.43 2.04 15.64
CA VAL A 106 1.26 1.27 16.04
C VAL A 106 1.11 0.04 15.16
N ARG A 107 0.49 -0.99 15.72
CA ARG A 107 -0.04 -2.10 14.92
C ARG A 107 -1.38 -1.68 14.34
N HIS A 108 -1.43 -1.52 13.05
CA HIS A 108 -2.65 -1.19 12.33
C HIS A 108 -3.63 -2.37 12.40
N ARG A 109 -4.94 -2.11 12.35
CA ARG A 109 -5.98 -3.17 12.31
C ARG A 109 -5.83 -4.15 11.12
N LEU A 110 -5.09 -3.78 10.08
CA LEU A 110 -4.72 -4.66 8.97
C LEU A 110 -3.50 -5.55 9.28
N GLY A 111 -2.91 -5.46 10.49
CA GLY A 111 -1.88 -6.36 11.01
C GLY A 111 -0.44 -5.85 10.92
N PHE A 112 -0.11 -4.96 10.02
CA PHE A 112 1.25 -4.40 9.90
C PHE A 112 1.54 -3.34 10.96
N VAL A 113 2.83 -3.11 11.25
CA VAL A 113 3.30 -2.07 12.16
C VAL A 113 3.78 -0.87 11.35
N VAL A 114 3.23 0.31 11.65
CA VAL A 114 3.48 1.52 10.88
C VAL A 114 3.43 2.77 11.76
N ALA A 115 4.10 3.83 11.33
CA ALA A 115 4.02 5.13 11.95
C ALA A 115 2.63 5.77 11.75
N ASN A 116 2.06 6.27 12.85
CA ASN A 116 0.81 7.04 12.85
C ASN A 116 -0.38 6.32 12.17
N ALA A 117 -0.42 4.99 12.16
CA ALA A 117 -1.43 4.17 11.47
C ALA A 117 -1.62 4.52 9.98
N GLY A 118 -0.63 5.07 9.31
CA GLY A 118 -0.78 5.57 7.94
C GLY A 118 -1.74 6.76 7.78
N VAL A 119 -2.15 7.41 8.88
CA VAL A 119 -2.99 8.61 8.83
C VAL A 119 -2.21 9.75 8.18
N ASP A 120 -2.68 10.22 7.04
CA ASP A 120 -2.04 11.25 6.24
C ASP A 120 -2.87 12.54 6.22
N ALA A 121 -2.21 13.67 6.43
CA ALA A 121 -2.81 14.99 6.28
C ALA A 121 -2.43 15.67 4.94
N SER A 122 -1.49 15.09 4.19
CA SER A 122 -1.05 15.60 2.90
C SER A 122 -2.03 15.22 1.79
N ASN A 123 -2.38 16.17 0.93
CA ASN A 123 -3.33 15.93 -0.17
C ASN A 123 -4.66 15.26 0.28
N ALA A 124 -5.07 15.50 1.54
CA ALA A 124 -6.21 14.83 2.18
C ALA A 124 -7.55 15.56 1.96
N VAL A 125 -7.57 16.66 1.24
CA VAL A 125 -8.82 17.41 0.98
C VAL A 125 -9.68 16.67 -0.04
N PRO A 126 -10.96 16.34 0.29
CA PRO A 126 -11.87 15.78 -0.70
C PRO A 126 -12.21 16.82 -1.80
N PRO A 127 -12.45 16.39 -3.06
CA PRO A 127 -12.77 17.31 -4.16
C PRO A 127 -14.04 18.11 -3.94
N ASP A 128 -15.00 17.56 -3.21
CA ASP A 128 -16.30 18.13 -2.85
C ASP A 128 -16.30 18.83 -1.48
N ALA A 129 -15.13 19.09 -0.89
CA ALA A 129 -15.03 19.73 0.40
C ALA A 129 -15.59 21.16 0.35
N PRO A 130 -16.46 21.55 1.30
CA PRO A 130 -16.95 22.92 1.37
C PRO A 130 -15.79 23.93 1.54
N PRO A 131 -15.88 25.12 0.95
CA PRO A 131 -14.90 26.18 1.17
C PRO A 131 -14.72 26.49 2.67
N GLY A 132 -13.47 26.52 3.15
CA GLY A 132 -13.16 26.79 4.55
C GLY A 132 -13.33 25.60 5.49
N SER A 133 -13.72 24.42 4.99
CA SER A 133 -13.73 23.18 5.79
C SER A 133 -12.33 22.61 6.02
N GLY A 134 -12.19 21.75 7.00
CA GLY A 134 -10.90 21.13 7.37
C GLY A 134 -10.24 21.78 8.59
N PRO A 135 -9.02 21.43 8.92
CA PRO A 135 -8.15 20.51 8.19
C PRO A 135 -8.69 19.08 8.10
N TRP A 136 -8.23 18.35 7.07
CA TRP A 136 -8.63 16.99 6.76
C TRP A 136 -7.49 16.00 6.99
N ALA A 137 -7.87 14.76 7.32
CA ALA A 137 -6.99 13.60 7.30
C ALA A 137 -7.55 12.53 6.35
N LEU A 138 -6.69 11.71 5.79
CA LEU A 138 -7.02 10.57 4.97
C LEU A 138 -6.49 9.31 5.66
N LEU A 139 -7.38 8.33 5.86
CA LEU A 139 -7.04 7.03 6.43
C LEU A 139 -6.70 6.04 5.32
N LEU A 140 -6.01 4.96 5.64
CA LEU A 140 -5.73 3.88 4.70
C LEU A 140 -7.04 3.21 4.20
N PRO A 141 -7.01 2.53 3.03
CA PRO A 141 -8.18 1.80 2.53
C PRO A 141 -8.59 0.71 3.54
N SER A 142 -9.88 0.42 3.57
CA SER A 142 -10.46 -0.47 4.58
C SER A 142 -10.13 -1.94 4.36
N ALA A 143 -10.04 -2.36 3.09
CA ALA A 143 -9.79 -3.74 2.67
C ALA A 143 -8.91 -3.78 1.41
N PRO A 144 -7.59 -3.48 1.51
CA PRO A 144 -6.74 -3.30 0.33
C PRO A 144 -6.58 -4.56 -0.52
N ASP A 145 -6.60 -5.77 0.06
CA ASP A 145 -6.61 -7.03 -0.71
C ASP A 145 -7.89 -7.16 -1.56
N ALA A 146 -9.05 -6.80 -1.00
CA ALA A 146 -10.30 -6.83 -1.74
C ALA A 146 -10.30 -5.80 -2.88
N SER A 147 -9.76 -4.61 -2.66
CA SER A 147 -9.61 -3.57 -3.68
C SER A 147 -8.65 -4.03 -4.78
N ALA A 148 -7.52 -4.67 -4.43
CA ALA A 148 -6.60 -5.28 -5.39
C ALA A 148 -7.29 -6.35 -6.24
N SER A 149 -8.09 -7.21 -5.60
CA SER A 149 -8.85 -8.27 -6.27
C SER A 149 -9.90 -7.71 -7.24
N ALA A 150 -10.61 -6.66 -6.86
CA ALA A 150 -11.60 -6.01 -7.72
C ALA A 150 -10.95 -5.37 -8.97
N ILE A 151 -9.81 -4.70 -8.79
CA ILE A 151 -9.04 -4.13 -9.91
C ILE A 151 -8.56 -5.25 -10.82
N ARG A 152 -7.94 -6.30 -10.25
CA ARG A 152 -7.47 -7.46 -11.01
C ARG A 152 -8.60 -8.09 -11.83
N ALA A 153 -9.72 -8.39 -11.20
CA ALA A 153 -10.86 -9.03 -11.87
C ALA A 153 -11.37 -8.21 -13.06
N ARG A 154 -11.45 -6.90 -12.92
CA ARG A 154 -11.84 -6.00 -14.01
C ARG A 154 -10.83 -6.04 -15.14
N LEU A 155 -9.55 -5.89 -14.86
CA LEU A 155 -8.49 -5.86 -15.88
C LEU A 155 -8.37 -7.19 -16.63
N GLU A 156 -8.44 -8.33 -15.92
CA GLU A 156 -8.43 -9.66 -16.51
C GLU A 156 -9.65 -9.92 -17.41
N SER A 157 -10.84 -9.39 -17.03
CA SER A 157 -12.04 -9.54 -17.84
C SER A 157 -12.02 -8.74 -19.15
N GLU A 158 -11.27 -7.66 -19.19
CA GLU A 158 -11.16 -6.77 -20.35
C GLU A 158 -9.98 -7.12 -21.28
N SER A 159 -8.97 -7.81 -20.78
CA SER A 159 -7.71 -8.02 -21.51
C SER A 159 -7.38 -9.48 -21.80
N ASP A 160 -8.13 -10.43 -21.22
CA ASP A 160 -7.92 -11.88 -21.34
C ASP A 160 -6.50 -12.35 -20.97
N VAL A 161 -5.84 -11.63 -20.03
CA VAL A 161 -4.51 -11.96 -19.50
C VAL A 161 -4.56 -12.18 -17.99
N ARG A 162 -3.59 -12.90 -17.44
CA ARG A 162 -3.42 -13.10 -15.99
C ARG A 162 -2.39 -12.14 -15.46
N LEU A 163 -2.77 -11.34 -14.46
CA LEU A 163 -1.90 -10.30 -13.91
C LEU A 163 -1.93 -10.26 -12.38
N GLY A 164 -1.00 -9.51 -11.80
CA GLY A 164 -0.98 -9.19 -10.38
C GLY A 164 -1.38 -7.75 -10.12
N VAL A 165 -1.93 -7.51 -8.94
CA VAL A 165 -2.19 -6.16 -8.42
C VAL A 165 -1.61 -6.03 -7.02
N VAL A 166 -0.86 -4.96 -6.78
CA VAL A 166 -0.33 -4.57 -5.47
C VAL A 166 -0.89 -3.21 -5.08
N VAL A 167 -1.42 -3.09 -3.88
CA VAL A 167 -1.73 -1.81 -3.26
C VAL A 167 -0.54 -1.43 -2.40
N SER A 168 0.07 -0.28 -2.66
CA SER A 168 1.26 0.19 -1.97
C SER A 168 1.01 1.44 -1.14
N ASP A 169 1.72 1.52 -0.02
CA ASP A 169 1.85 2.73 0.78
C ASP A 169 3.33 2.96 1.17
N SER A 170 3.68 4.17 1.62
CA SER A 170 5.07 4.53 1.92
C SER A 170 5.36 4.37 3.40
N PHE A 171 6.12 3.34 3.76
CA PHE A 171 6.45 3.03 5.16
C PHE A 171 7.88 3.38 5.53
N GLY A 172 8.05 3.93 6.74
CA GLY A 172 9.34 3.97 7.41
C GLY A 172 9.80 2.57 7.82
N ARG A 173 11.09 2.42 8.06
CA ARG A 173 11.70 1.14 8.44
C ARG A 173 12.51 1.28 9.72
N PRO A 174 12.55 0.26 10.58
CA PRO A 174 13.43 0.24 11.75
C PRO A 174 14.88 0.53 11.36
N PHE A 175 15.57 1.34 12.17
CA PHE A 175 16.99 1.68 12.04
C PHE A 175 17.43 2.34 10.73
N ARG A 176 16.51 2.80 9.89
CA ARG A 176 16.84 3.48 8.63
C ARG A 176 16.03 4.76 8.46
N LEU A 177 16.64 5.77 7.88
CA LEU A 177 15.95 6.98 7.43
C LEU A 177 15.25 6.75 6.09
N GLY A 178 14.21 7.53 5.85
CA GLY A 178 13.41 7.48 4.62
C GLY A 178 12.33 6.42 4.64
N THR A 179 11.41 6.53 3.69
CA THR A 179 10.33 5.59 3.43
C THR A 179 10.62 4.74 2.20
N VAL A 180 9.92 3.64 2.05
CA VAL A 180 9.88 2.83 0.84
C VAL A 180 8.45 2.40 0.56
N GLY A 181 8.13 2.16 -0.68
CA GLY A 181 6.87 1.51 -1.06
C GLY A 181 6.79 0.13 -0.43
N THR A 182 5.68 -0.13 0.27
CA THR A 182 5.39 -1.38 0.98
C THR A 182 4.02 -1.87 0.56
N ALA A 183 3.88 -3.15 0.32
CA ALA A 183 2.61 -3.75 -0.07
C ALA A 183 1.68 -3.87 1.14
N ILE A 184 0.47 -3.30 1.02
CA ILE A 184 -0.60 -3.41 2.01
C ILE A 184 -1.81 -4.17 1.49
N GLY A 185 -1.85 -4.46 0.20
CA GLY A 185 -2.84 -5.29 -0.47
C GLY A 185 -2.24 -5.98 -1.67
N VAL A 186 -2.61 -7.25 -1.90
CA VAL A 186 -2.06 -8.08 -2.97
C VAL A 186 -3.15 -8.97 -3.56
N SER A 187 -3.13 -9.15 -4.88
CA SER A 187 -3.96 -10.12 -5.58
C SER A 187 -3.26 -10.62 -6.83
N GLY A 188 -3.30 -11.92 -7.09
CA GLY A 188 -2.83 -12.55 -8.32
C GLY A 188 -1.33 -12.83 -8.42
N LEU A 189 -0.52 -12.39 -7.44
CA LEU A 189 0.90 -12.72 -7.35
C LEU A 189 1.25 -13.20 -5.95
N PRO A 190 2.31 -14.04 -5.77
CA PRO A 190 2.73 -14.48 -4.45
C PRO A 190 3.32 -13.29 -3.66
N PRO A 191 2.82 -13.00 -2.44
CA PRO A 191 3.41 -11.95 -1.60
C PRO A 191 4.85 -12.24 -1.20
N LEU A 192 5.16 -13.53 -1.00
CA LEU A 192 6.49 -14.03 -0.67
C LEU A 192 7.03 -14.91 -1.79
N TRP A 193 8.32 -14.83 -1.98
CA TRP A 193 9.08 -15.70 -2.88
C TRP A 193 9.92 -16.64 -2.05
N ASP A 194 9.39 -17.83 -1.77
CA ASP A 194 10.08 -18.86 -1.00
C ASP A 194 11.05 -19.63 -1.89
N ARG A 195 12.34 -19.46 -1.64
CA ARG A 195 13.44 -20.12 -2.36
C ARG A 195 14.14 -21.20 -1.54
N ARG A 196 13.57 -21.56 -0.41
CA ARG A 196 14.13 -22.64 0.41
C ARG A 196 14.09 -23.95 -0.37
N GLY A 197 15.21 -24.70 -0.28
CA GLY A 197 15.41 -25.94 -1.04
C GLY A 197 15.97 -25.74 -2.45
N GLU A 198 15.95 -24.52 -3.01
CA GLU A 198 16.65 -24.24 -4.27
C GLU A 198 18.17 -24.27 -4.04
N PRO A 199 18.97 -24.73 -5.04
CA PRO A 199 20.42 -24.76 -4.92
C PRO A 199 21.02 -23.34 -5.01
N ASP A 200 22.05 -23.09 -4.20
CA ASP A 200 22.96 -21.97 -4.40
C ASP A 200 23.90 -22.22 -5.61
N LEU A 201 24.84 -21.29 -5.87
CA LEU A 201 25.80 -21.41 -6.98
C LEU A 201 26.71 -22.66 -6.87
N PHE A 202 26.80 -23.28 -5.69
CA PHE A 202 27.62 -24.44 -5.41
C PHE A 202 26.79 -25.72 -5.21
N GLY A 203 25.50 -25.68 -5.48
CA GLY A 203 24.57 -26.80 -5.36
C GLY A 203 24.07 -27.08 -3.95
N ARG A 204 24.30 -26.20 -2.95
CA ARG A 204 23.80 -26.37 -1.60
C ARG A 204 22.37 -25.82 -1.49
N PRO A 205 21.43 -26.53 -0.85
CA PRO A 205 20.08 -26.04 -0.70
C PRO A 205 20.03 -24.79 0.19
N LEU A 206 19.28 -23.78 -0.26
CA LEU A 206 18.99 -22.60 0.54
C LEU A 206 18.06 -22.98 1.70
N GLU A 207 18.39 -22.58 2.93
CA GLU A 207 17.63 -22.97 4.12
C GLU A 207 16.62 -21.89 4.55
N GLN A 208 16.92 -20.60 4.37
CA GLN A 208 16.17 -19.50 4.96
C GLN A 208 15.79 -18.39 3.95
N THR A 209 16.10 -18.58 2.68
CA THR A 209 15.92 -17.50 1.69
C THR A 209 14.46 -17.37 1.28
N ILE A 210 13.82 -16.32 1.80
CA ILE A 210 12.46 -15.89 1.41
C ILE A 210 12.53 -14.42 1.04
N GLY A 211 12.14 -14.09 -0.20
CA GLY A 211 12.00 -12.72 -0.68
C GLY A 211 10.58 -12.19 -0.44
N ALA A 212 10.43 -10.95 0.00
CA ALA A 212 9.14 -10.28 0.08
C ALA A 212 8.80 -9.70 -1.30
N LEU A 213 8.32 -10.52 -2.23
CA LEU A 213 8.11 -10.15 -3.63
C LEU A 213 7.17 -8.95 -3.76
N ALA A 214 6.05 -8.93 -3.03
CA ALA A 214 5.10 -7.83 -3.09
C ALA A 214 5.72 -6.50 -2.64
N ASP A 215 6.53 -6.52 -1.57
CA ASP A 215 7.25 -5.31 -1.11
C ASP A 215 8.33 -4.88 -2.10
N GLN A 216 9.05 -5.81 -2.72
CA GLN A 216 10.03 -5.50 -3.76
C GLN A 216 9.39 -4.82 -4.96
N VAL A 217 8.22 -5.29 -5.38
CA VAL A 217 7.42 -4.69 -6.46
C VAL A 217 6.91 -3.30 -6.05
N ALA A 218 6.38 -3.15 -4.84
CA ALA A 218 5.92 -1.87 -4.31
C ALA A 218 7.08 -0.85 -4.24
N ALA A 219 8.24 -1.26 -3.74
CA ALA A 219 9.43 -0.41 -3.66
C ALA A 219 9.98 0.00 -5.04
N ALA A 220 9.96 -0.90 -6.03
CA ALA A 220 10.35 -0.58 -7.40
C ALA A 220 9.39 0.43 -8.04
N ALA A 221 8.08 0.26 -7.84
CA ALA A 221 7.07 1.18 -8.35
C ALA A 221 7.16 2.57 -7.70
N ASP A 222 7.54 2.66 -6.43
CA ASP A 222 7.68 3.89 -5.67
C ASP A 222 8.71 4.85 -6.30
N LEU A 223 9.77 4.33 -6.92
CA LEU A 223 10.77 5.11 -7.66
C LEU A 223 10.17 5.93 -8.81
N VAL A 224 9.07 5.46 -9.40
CA VAL A 224 8.41 6.08 -10.55
C VAL A 224 7.16 6.84 -10.12
N ALA A 225 6.45 6.35 -9.09
CA ALA A 225 5.27 6.99 -8.55
C ALA A 225 5.58 8.39 -8.00
N GLY A 226 6.72 8.51 -7.30
CA GLY A 226 7.10 9.72 -6.59
C GLY A 226 6.40 9.86 -5.24
N GLN A 227 6.89 10.81 -4.41
CA GLN A 227 6.44 11.00 -3.04
C GLN A 227 5.78 12.37 -2.80
N ALA A 228 5.66 13.22 -3.81
CA ALA A 228 5.21 14.59 -3.66
C ALA A 228 3.99 14.90 -4.54
N ALA A 229 4.17 15.63 -5.61
CA ALA A 229 3.09 16.15 -6.47
C ALA A 229 3.11 15.55 -7.89
N GLU A 230 3.78 14.41 -8.08
CA GLU A 230 3.94 13.78 -9.39
C GLU A 230 2.62 13.29 -9.99
N GLY A 231 1.63 12.97 -9.16
CA GLY A 231 0.30 12.57 -9.59
C GLY A 231 0.25 11.25 -10.36
N ARG A 232 1.10 10.27 -9.98
CA ARG A 232 1.26 8.98 -10.66
C ARG A 232 0.79 7.83 -9.76
N PRO A 233 -0.52 7.64 -9.56
CA PRO A 233 -1.04 6.68 -8.59
C PRO A 233 -1.09 5.24 -9.08
N VAL A 234 -0.82 4.98 -10.37
CA VAL A 234 -0.84 3.63 -10.98
C VAL A 234 0.44 3.41 -11.77
N ILE A 235 1.14 2.33 -11.45
CA ILE A 235 2.41 1.95 -12.05
C ILE A 235 2.30 0.55 -12.61
N LEU A 236 2.74 0.35 -13.83
CA LEU A 236 2.90 -0.96 -14.45
C LEU A 236 4.33 -1.47 -14.22
N VAL A 237 4.46 -2.68 -13.69
CA VAL A 237 5.72 -3.42 -13.56
C VAL A 237 5.63 -4.66 -14.45
N ARG A 238 6.54 -4.76 -15.39
CA ARG A 238 6.58 -5.82 -16.43
C ARG A 238 7.92 -6.56 -16.42
N GLY A 239 7.88 -7.85 -16.71
CA GLY A 239 9.06 -8.71 -16.81
C GLY A 239 9.24 -9.65 -15.62
N LEU A 240 8.35 -9.61 -14.63
CA LEU A 240 8.34 -10.57 -13.54
C LEU A 240 7.92 -11.97 -14.00
N CYS A 241 8.48 -12.98 -13.33
CA CYS A 241 8.08 -14.37 -13.51
C CYS A 241 7.58 -14.90 -12.17
N PHE A 242 6.32 -15.26 -12.09
CA PHE A 242 5.71 -15.85 -10.89
C PHE A 242 4.53 -16.75 -11.29
N ASP A 243 4.17 -17.67 -10.41
CA ASP A 243 2.93 -18.42 -10.54
C ASP A 243 1.83 -17.68 -9.75
N PRO A 244 0.65 -17.46 -10.36
CA PRO A 244 -0.45 -16.77 -9.71
C PRO A 244 -0.88 -17.47 -8.41
N THR A 245 -1.28 -16.68 -7.40
CA THR A 245 -1.81 -17.17 -6.13
C THR A 245 -2.92 -16.27 -5.62
N ASP A 246 -3.79 -16.81 -4.78
CA ASP A 246 -4.85 -16.05 -4.09
C ASP A 246 -4.43 -15.56 -2.69
N GLN A 247 -3.15 -15.64 -2.35
CA GLN A 247 -2.64 -15.09 -1.10
C GLN A 247 -2.70 -13.57 -1.10
N GLY A 248 -3.15 -12.98 0.04
CA GLY A 248 -3.17 -11.54 0.26
C GLY A 248 -1.90 -11.04 0.96
N ALA A 249 -1.86 -9.73 1.19
CA ALA A 249 -0.72 -9.05 1.83
C ALA A 249 -0.45 -9.54 3.27
N SER A 250 -1.43 -10.13 3.94
CA SER A 250 -1.21 -10.73 5.28
C SER A 250 -0.12 -11.80 5.30
N ALA A 251 0.19 -12.43 4.17
CA ALA A 251 1.25 -13.45 4.08
C ALA A 251 2.66 -12.89 4.32
N VAL A 252 2.90 -11.58 4.14
CA VAL A 252 4.20 -10.96 4.45
C VAL A 252 4.32 -10.58 5.93
N LEU A 253 3.23 -10.64 6.70
CA LEU A 253 3.23 -10.27 8.10
C LEU A 253 3.86 -11.38 8.94
N ARG A 254 4.79 -11.00 9.81
CA ARG A 254 5.38 -11.92 10.77
C ARG A 254 4.37 -12.23 11.88
N ARG A 255 4.34 -13.46 12.33
CA ARG A 255 3.54 -13.85 13.50
C ARG A 255 4.03 -13.08 14.74
N LEU A 256 3.13 -12.80 15.69
CA LEU A 256 3.48 -12.04 16.90
C LEU A 256 4.55 -12.72 17.74
N ASP A 257 4.51 -14.05 17.82
CA ASP A 257 5.47 -14.87 18.57
C ASP A 257 6.84 -14.96 17.89
N GLU A 258 6.96 -14.52 16.64
CA GLU A 258 8.19 -14.49 15.86
C GLU A 258 8.68 -13.05 15.59
N ASP A 259 7.95 -12.03 16.08
CA ASP A 259 8.30 -10.62 15.84
C ASP A 259 9.48 -10.21 16.72
N LEU A 260 10.59 -9.86 16.09
CA LEU A 260 11.82 -9.44 16.77
C LEU A 260 11.79 -8.00 17.28
N TYR A 261 10.75 -7.23 16.95
CA TYR A 261 10.63 -5.80 17.25
C TYR A 261 9.38 -5.47 18.09
N ALA A 262 8.64 -6.48 18.51
CA ALA A 262 7.47 -6.34 19.38
C ALA A 262 7.88 -6.06 20.85
#